data_11c2ed44eec577cedd5a9293312379cd
#
_entry.id   11c2ed44eec577cedd5a9293312379cd
#
_cell.length_a   1.000
_cell.length_b   1.000
_cell.length_c   1.000
_cell.angle_alpha   90.00
_cell.angle_beta   90.00
_cell.angle_gamma   90.00
#
_symmetry.space_group_name_H-M   'P 1'
#
loop_
_entity.id
_entity.type
_entity.pdbx_description
1 polymer ?
#
loop_
_entity_poly.entity_id
_entity_poly.type
_entity_poly.pdbx_seq_one_letter_code
_entity_poly.pdbx_strand_id
1 'polypeptide(L)'
;MNASSASTKSFFHVPPDGNPVAVPDLGSALEALRGGGYLWLNLIDPAREDLEALSQPFGLHPLAIEDCLDDEQIPKIEDYPANTFILFNKFHYEAQELFIDEVDLFLGKNFIILVSHNMHGDPSFLDRLEQMAGLERDNVLRGADYLLHVIMDYLVDQKFETIGSLRDEIDNIEEQIISDIAVFKPEDLMRLRRHLLKIRKSITYEREILVKICRKDSRFITEKSIYEFRDIYDHLSKFFEETDIYREMISSFMEMYLSMMNNRMTMLSNRTNRIVRRLTMITTIFMPMTLLSGIGGMSEWSMMTGPENWKIAYPLFLVMMMVVGAGSYFILKRLESGDRKEIE
;
A
#
# COMPACT_ATOMS: atom_id res chain seq x y z
N MET A 1 -5.01 1.11 26.36
CA MET A 1 -4.26 1.57 27.56
C MET A 1 -3.11 2.39 27.00
N ASN A 2 -3.34 3.73 26.91
CA ASN A 2 -2.32 4.65 26.43
C ASN A 2 -1.21 4.75 27.49
N ALA A 3 -0.04 4.21 27.18
CA ALA A 3 1.16 4.65 27.86
C ALA A 3 1.32 6.14 27.47
N SER A 4 1.18 7.04 28.43
CA SER A 4 1.57 8.43 28.28
C SER A 4 3.05 8.44 27.89
N SER A 5 3.38 8.64 26.61
CA SER A 5 4.76 8.89 26.20
C SER A 5 5.19 10.16 26.90
N ALA A 6 6.31 10.13 27.58
CA ALA A 6 6.85 11.31 28.20
C ALA A 6 7.27 12.29 27.11
N SER A 7 6.74 13.52 27.11
CA SER A 7 7.14 14.59 26.20
C SER A 7 8.66 14.74 26.20
N THR A 8 9.29 14.56 25.05
CA THR A 8 10.73 14.74 24.88
C THR A 8 11.01 16.12 24.33
N LYS A 9 11.87 16.89 24.98
CA LYS A 9 12.25 18.24 24.55
C LYS A 9 13.76 18.33 24.48
N SER A 10 14.28 18.79 23.35
CA SER A 10 15.69 19.12 23.22
C SER A 10 15.83 20.55 22.68
N PHE A 11 16.76 21.29 23.24
CA PHE A 11 17.01 22.69 22.89
C PHE A 11 18.48 22.85 22.54
N PHE A 12 18.74 23.47 21.40
CA PHE A 12 20.09 23.75 20.92
C PHE A 12 20.23 25.23 20.58
N HIS A 13 21.38 25.81 20.95
CA HIS A 13 21.83 27.08 20.42
C HIS A 13 22.90 26.82 19.36
N VAL A 14 22.71 27.37 18.19
CA VAL A 14 23.68 27.34 17.10
C VAL A 14 24.35 28.72 17.00
N PRO A 15 25.56 28.87 17.57
CA PRO A 15 26.28 30.13 17.50
C PRO A 15 26.76 30.41 16.07
N PRO A 16 27.08 31.68 15.70
CA PRO A 16 27.52 32.05 14.36
C PRO A 16 28.76 31.31 13.86
N ASP A 17 29.69 31.00 14.78
CA ASP A 17 31.00 30.41 14.46
C ASP A 17 31.29 29.12 15.24
N GLY A 18 30.26 28.40 15.69
CA GLY A 18 30.45 27.21 16.54
C GLY A 18 29.49 26.07 16.24
N ASN A 19 29.73 24.92 16.87
CA ASN A 19 28.82 23.78 16.80
C ASN A 19 27.51 24.06 17.52
N PRO A 20 26.40 23.39 17.14
CA PRO A 20 25.20 23.38 17.95
C PRO A 20 25.52 22.93 19.40
N VAL A 21 25.09 23.68 20.37
CA VAL A 21 25.31 23.42 21.80
C VAL A 21 23.96 23.15 22.44
N ALA A 22 23.82 21.97 23.06
CA ALA A 22 22.63 21.65 23.85
C ALA A 22 22.50 22.59 25.05
N VAL A 23 21.28 23.10 25.26
CA VAL A 23 20.94 23.97 26.39
C VAL A 23 19.82 23.33 27.23
N PRO A 24 19.82 23.50 28.57
CA PRO A 24 19.00 22.71 29.46
C PRO A 24 17.49 23.09 29.39
N ASP A 25 17.17 24.32 29.09
CA ASP A 25 15.81 24.84 29.14
C ASP A 25 15.61 26.04 28.20
N LEU A 26 14.35 26.43 28.00
CA LEU A 26 13.96 27.54 27.15
C LEU A 26 14.54 28.89 27.62
N GLY A 27 14.67 29.11 28.94
CA GLY A 27 15.23 30.36 29.48
C GLY A 27 16.69 30.51 29.07
N SER A 28 17.48 29.44 29.29
CA SER A 28 18.91 29.37 28.88
C SER A 28 19.05 29.51 27.33
N ALA A 29 18.14 28.93 26.55
CA ALA A 29 18.13 29.08 25.09
C ALA A 29 17.93 30.54 24.67
N LEU A 30 16.96 31.23 25.25
CA LEU A 30 16.69 32.66 24.98
C LEU A 30 17.83 33.57 25.41
N GLU A 31 18.53 33.22 26.50
CA GLU A 31 19.74 33.96 26.92
C GLU A 31 20.89 33.74 25.94
N ALA A 32 21.14 32.50 25.51
CA ALA A 32 22.18 32.18 24.55
C ALA A 32 21.96 32.92 23.21
N LEU A 33 20.71 33.08 22.78
CA LEU A 33 20.35 33.80 21.56
C LEU A 33 20.79 35.27 21.56
N ARG A 34 20.94 35.90 22.75
CA ARG A 34 21.46 37.29 22.85
C ARG A 34 22.91 37.41 22.36
N GLY A 35 23.65 36.30 22.37
CA GLY A 35 24.99 36.21 21.81
C GLY A 35 25.05 36.09 20.27
N GLY A 36 23.90 36.06 19.60
CA GLY A 36 23.80 35.86 18.15
C GLY A 36 23.54 34.39 17.78
N GLY A 37 23.48 34.11 16.49
CA GLY A 37 23.12 32.77 16.00
C GLY A 37 21.61 32.54 15.97
N TYR A 38 21.22 31.27 16.11
CA TYR A 38 19.79 30.90 16.11
C TYR A 38 19.54 29.72 17.07
N LEU A 39 18.25 29.47 17.36
CA LEU A 39 17.80 28.34 18.19
C LEU A 39 17.23 27.23 17.34
N TRP A 40 17.52 26.00 17.73
CA TRP A 40 16.90 24.79 17.22
C TRP A 40 16.22 24.05 18.39
N LEU A 41 14.91 23.92 18.31
CA LEU A 41 14.06 23.35 19.36
C LEU A 41 13.33 22.14 18.79
N ASN A 42 13.39 21.00 19.48
CA ASN A 42 12.65 19.80 19.12
C ASN A 42 11.69 19.42 20.25
N LEU A 43 10.44 19.17 19.91
CA LEU A 43 9.37 18.75 20.81
C LEU A 43 8.69 17.51 20.23
N ILE A 44 8.79 16.39 20.96
CA ILE A 44 8.07 15.17 20.60
C ILE A 44 6.96 14.95 21.62
N ASP A 45 5.75 14.72 21.16
CA ASP A 45 4.54 14.58 21.96
C ASP A 45 4.35 15.74 22.97
N PRO A 46 4.47 17.02 22.55
CA PRO A 46 4.31 18.14 23.47
C PRO A 46 2.85 18.25 23.94
N ALA A 47 2.67 18.64 25.19
CA ALA A 47 1.37 19.07 25.67
C ALA A 47 1.02 20.47 25.10
N ARG A 48 -0.27 20.84 25.10
CA ARG A 48 -0.72 22.18 24.66
C ARG A 48 0.03 23.30 25.36
N GLU A 49 0.24 23.15 26.67
CA GLU A 49 0.94 24.12 27.52
C GLU A 49 2.38 24.36 27.07
N ASP A 50 3.03 23.33 26.52
CA ASP A 50 4.40 23.42 26.01
C ASP A 50 4.48 24.30 24.75
N LEU A 51 3.53 24.15 23.85
CA LEU A 51 3.43 24.97 22.64
C LEU A 51 2.97 26.42 22.96
N GLU A 52 2.04 26.57 23.88
CA GLU A 52 1.60 27.88 24.35
C GLU A 52 2.72 28.68 25.04
N ALA A 53 3.64 27.99 25.76
CA ALA A 53 4.83 28.62 26.33
C ALA A 53 5.79 29.18 25.27
N LEU A 54 5.81 28.60 24.06
CA LEU A 54 6.61 29.08 22.93
C LEU A 54 5.93 30.22 22.15
N SER A 55 4.61 30.42 22.34
CA SER A 55 3.84 31.41 21.59
C SER A 55 4.35 32.84 21.78
N GLN A 56 4.60 33.26 23.02
CA GLN A 56 5.04 34.62 23.32
C GLN A 56 6.49 34.90 22.85
N PRO A 57 7.50 34.05 23.12
CA PRO A 57 8.88 34.33 22.72
C PRO A 57 9.11 34.21 21.22
N PHE A 58 8.36 33.37 20.50
CA PHE A 58 8.58 33.09 19.07
C PHE A 58 7.45 33.61 18.18
N GLY A 59 6.40 34.16 18.74
CA GLY A 59 5.24 34.70 17.99
C GLY A 59 4.46 33.62 17.25
N LEU A 60 4.33 32.41 17.83
CA LEU A 60 3.56 31.33 17.23
C LEU A 60 2.08 31.70 17.20
N HIS A 61 1.44 31.49 16.05
CA HIS A 61 0.04 31.81 15.88
C HIS A 61 -0.86 30.74 16.54
N PRO A 62 -1.97 31.10 17.24
CA PRO A 62 -2.84 30.11 17.88
C PRO A 62 -3.39 29.04 16.93
N LEU A 63 -3.71 29.39 15.66
CA LEU A 63 -4.15 28.42 14.66
C LEU A 63 -3.06 27.40 14.32
N ALA A 64 -1.80 27.82 14.21
CA ALA A 64 -0.71 26.89 13.95
C ALA A 64 -0.43 25.96 15.14
N ILE A 65 -0.65 26.43 16.37
CA ILE A 65 -0.61 25.59 17.58
C ILE A 65 -1.77 24.59 17.58
N GLU A 66 -2.96 25.01 17.16
CA GLU A 66 -4.13 24.13 17.03
C GLU A 66 -3.88 23.04 15.98
N ASP A 67 -3.30 23.40 14.82
CA ASP A 67 -2.91 22.46 13.78
C ASP A 67 -1.93 21.41 14.30
N CYS A 68 -0.90 21.80 15.06
CA CYS A 68 0.05 20.86 15.67
C CYS A 68 -0.59 19.87 16.66
N LEU A 69 -1.79 20.14 17.19
CA LEU A 69 -2.47 19.31 18.19
C LEU A 69 -3.62 18.50 17.59
N ASP A 70 -3.94 18.72 16.32
CA ASP A 70 -5.00 18.03 15.59
C ASP A 70 -4.37 16.93 14.72
N ASP A 71 -4.77 15.70 14.94
CA ASP A 71 -4.30 14.55 14.16
C ASP A 71 -4.92 14.60 12.75
N GLU A 72 -4.17 14.15 11.73
CA GLU A 72 -4.61 14.02 10.33
C GLU A 72 -4.68 15.32 9.50
N GLN A 73 -3.79 16.25 9.74
CA GLN A 73 -3.66 17.44 8.90
C GLN A 73 -3.06 17.12 7.52
N ILE A 74 -3.27 18.04 6.57
CA ILE A 74 -2.72 17.97 5.23
C ILE A 74 -1.44 18.81 5.17
N PRO A 75 -0.34 18.33 4.55
CA PRO A 75 0.85 19.13 4.38
C PRO A 75 0.56 20.51 3.81
N LYS A 76 1.04 21.56 4.46
CA LYS A 76 0.79 22.96 4.11
C LYS A 76 1.94 23.87 4.53
N ILE A 77 1.96 25.06 3.94
CA ILE A 77 2.87 26.14 4.33
C ILE A 77 2.10 27.44 4.49
N GLU A 78 2.24 28.07 5.64
CA GLU A 78 1.56 29.30 6.02
C GLU A 78 2.55 30.34 6.58
N ASP A 79 2.47 31.57 6.09
CA ASP A 79 3.34 32.64 6.55
C ASP A 79 2.60 33.51 7.59
N TYR A 80 3.19 33.58 8.76
CA TYR A 80 2.76 34.45 9.86
C TYR A 80 3.73 35.65 10.03
N PRO A 81 3.37 36.68 10.76
CA PRO A 81 4.25 37.86 10.91
C PRO A 81 5.65 37.56 11.49
N ALA A 82 5.75 36.56 12.39
CA ALA A 82 6.98 36.20 13.10
C ALA A 82 7.66 34.93 12.59
N ASN A 83 6.93 34.03 11.89
CA ASN A 83 7.44 32.77 11.41
C ASN A 83 6.68 32.27 10.19
N THR A 84 7.25 31.29 9.50
CA THR A 84 6.58 30.44 8.51
C THR A 84 6.31 29.09 9.16
N PHE A 85 5.07 28.65 9.16
CA PHE A 85 4.65 27.33 9.60
C PHE A 85 4.62 26.37 8.40
N ILE A 86 5.23 25.21 8.53
CA ILE A 86 5.28 24.17 7.50
C ILE A 86 4.91 22.85 8.17
N LEU A 87 3.86 22.21 7.66
CA LEU A 87 3.52 20.84 8.00
C LEU A 87 4.03 19.92 6.89
N PHE A 88 4.85 18.96 7.27
CA PHE A 88 5.47 17.99 6.36
C PHE A 88 5.34 16.60 6.93
N ASN A 89 5.33 15.55 6.12
CA ASN A 89 5.12 14.19 6.60
C ASN A 89 6.42 13.38 6.58
N LYS A 90 6.60 12.56 7.59
CA LYS A 90 7.55 11.45 7.64
C LYS A 90 6.84 10.17 7.25
N PHE A 91 7.47 9.32 6.43
CA PHE A 91 6.96 8.00 6.11
C PHE A 91 7.80 6.92 6.80
N HIS A 92 7.11 5.89 7.25
CA HIS A 92 7.74 4.69 7.76
C HIS A 92 6.94 3.47 7.31
N TYR A 93 7.64 2.41 6.88
CA TYR A 93 7.00 1.18 6.42
C TYR A 93 7.58 -0.01 7.16
N GLU A 94 6.75 -0.67 7.96
CA GLU A 94 7.15 -1.81 8.77
C GLU A 94 6.01 -2.84 8.85
N ALA A 95 6.35 -4.12 8.84
CA ALA A 95 5.38 -5.23 8.95
C ALA A 95 4.19 -5.13 7.98
N GLN A 96 4.42 -4.63 6.74
CA GLN A 96 3.41 -4.42 5.69
C GLN A 96 2.39 -3.30 6.00
N GLU A 97 2.69 -2.44 6.96
CA GLU A 97 1.87 -1.27 7.29
C GLU A 97 2.63 0.01 7.00
N LEU A 98 1.91 0.99 6.47
CA LEU A 98 2.42 2.33 6.20
C LEU A 98 1.99 3.28 7.31
N PHE A 99 2.97 3.86 7.97
CA PHE A 99 2.82 4.93 8.94
C PHE A 99 3.18 6.27 8.29
N ILE A 100 2.38 7.27 8.54
CA ILE A 100 2.59 8.65 8.10
C ILE A 100 2.47 9.51 9.34
N ASP A 101 3.60 10.02 9.83
CA ASP A 101 3.68 10.86 11.01
C ASP A 101 3.86 12.32 10.58
N GLU A 102 3.18 13.22 11.26
CA GLU A 102 3.28 14.65 11.01
C GLU A 102 4.54 15.23 11.66
N VAL A 103 5.18 16.12 10.94
CA VAL A 103 6.32 16.91 11.40
C VAL A 103 6.02 18.38 11.11
N ASP A 104 5.78 19.13 12.16
CA ASP A 104 5.49 20.54 12.10
C ASP A 104 6.74 21.36 12.33
N LEU A 105 6.98 22.32 11.46
CA LEU A 105 8.17 23.14 11.46
C LEU A 105 7.78 24.62 11.52
N PHE A 106 8.29 25.33 12.52
CA PHE A 106 8.18 26.80 12.59
C PHE A 106 9.55 27.41 12.29
N LEU A 107 9.65 28.12 11.18
CA LEU A 107 10.86 28.82 10.79
C LEU A 107 10.70 30.31 11.05
N GLY A 108 11.53 30.88 11.92
CA GLY A 108 11.64 32.29 12.13
C GLY A 108 13.00 32.84 11.67
N LYS A 109 13.24 34.12 11.92
CA LYS A 109 14.49 34.79 11.54
C LYS A 109 15.72 34.15 12.19
N ASN A 110 15.58 33.71 13.45
CA ASN A 110 16.67 33.23 14.31
C ASN A 110 16.25 32.01 15.13
N PHE A 111 15.29 31.25 14.63
CA PHE A 111 14.89 29.99 15.26
C PHE A 111 14.27 29.03 14.24
N ILE A 112 14.36 27.77 14.55
CA ILE A 112 13.56 26.69 13.99
C ILE A 112 13.03 25.83 15.13
N ILE A 113 11.74 25.49 15.08
CA ILE A 113 11.07 24.62 16.04
C ILE A 113 10.49 23.45 15.25
N LEU A 114 10.84 22.24 15.68
CA LEU A 114 10.26 20.99 15.17
C LEU A 114 9.31 20.44 16.22
N VAL A 115 8.10 20.14 15.82
CA VAL A 115 7.09 19.46 16.63
C VAL A 115 6.67 18.20 15.90
N SER A 116 6.55 17.08 16.60
CA SER A 116 5.99 15.87 16.04
C SER A 116 5.28 15.06 17.09
N HIS A 117 4.26 14.32 16.66
CA HIS A 117 3.50 13.39 17.48
C HIS A 117 3.68 11.96 16.97
N ASN A 118 3.54 10.98 17.89
CA ASN A 118 3.45 9.56 17.55
C ASN A 118 4.53 9.08 16.56
N MET A 119 5.82 9.21 16.90
CA MET A 119 6.92 8.70 16.06
C MET A 119 6.85 7.17 15.96
N HIS A 120 5.90 6.67 15.15
CA HIS A 120 5.69 5.24 14.94
C HIS A 120 6.97 4.58 14.43
N GLY A 121 7.43 3.56 15.17
CA GLY A 121 8.55 2.70 14.76
C GLY A 121 9.93 3.35 14.74
N ASP A 122 10.07 4.64 15.13
CA ASP A 122 11.35 5.34 15.06
C ASP A 122 11.68 6.18 16.31
N PRO A 123 11.95 5.53 17.44
CA PRO A 123 12.33 6.25 18.66
C PRO A 123 13.67 6.99 18.54
N SER A 124 14.48 6.67 17.53
CA SER A 124 15.77 7.30 17.27
C SER A 124 15.71 8.44 16.23
N PHE A 125 14.53 8.88 15.86
CA PHE A 125 14.38 9.93 14.85
C PHE A 125 15.17 11.20 15.17
N LEU A 126 15.02 11.74 16.39
CA LEU A 126 15.77 12.93 16.80
C LEU A 126 17.27 12.69 16.83
N ASP A 127 17.74 11.55 17.36
CA ASP A 127 19.17 11.23 17.42
C ASP A 127 19.77 11.17 16.00
N ARG A 128 19.05 10.59 15.05
CA ARG A 128 19.48 10.55 13.64
C ARG A 128 19.45 11.91 12.99
N LEU A 129 18.43 12.72 13.26
CA LEU A 129 18.34 14.08 12.75
C LEU A 129 19.48 14.94 13.30
N GLU A 130 19.83 14.82 14.58
CA GLU A 130 20.96 15.49 15.21
C GLU A 130 22.30 15.04 14.61
N GLN A 131 22.46 13.75 14.31
CA GLN A 131 23.63 13.22 13.60
C GLN A 131 23.74 13.79 12.19
N MET A 132 22.65 13.83 11.43
CA MET A 132 22.61 14.42 10.06
C MET A 132 22.96 15.91 10.10
N ALA A 133 22.38 16.67 11.04
CA ALA A 133 22.73 18.07 11.22
C ALA A 133 24.22 18.26 11.61
N GLY A 134 24.81 17.29 12.31
CA GLY A 134 26.23 17.28 12.60
C GLY A 134 27.11 16.99 11.38
N LEU A 135 26.67 16.13 10.46
CA LEU A 135 27.34 15.85 9.18
C LEU A 135 27.26 17.06 8.24
N GLU A 136 26.10 17.71 8.19
CA GLU A 136 25.81 18.90 7.35
C GLU A 136 26.16 20.22 8.08
N ARG A 137 27.16 20.18 8.95
CA ARG A 137 27.55 21.31 9.79
C ARG A 137 27.70 22.63 9.04
N ASP A 138 28.37 22.61 7.90
CA ASP A 138 28.63 23.81 7.12
C ASP A 138 27.32 24.47 6.62
N ASN A 139 26.30 23.68 6.32
CA ASN A 139 24.97 24.15 5.98
C ASN A 139 24.24 24.68 7.22
N VAL A 140 24.25 23.93 8.32
CA VAL A 140 23.62 24.33 9.58
C VAL A 140 24.13 25.68 10.10
N LEU A 141 25.42 25.96 9.94
CA LEU A 141 26.02 27.24 10.34
C LEU A 141 25.61 28.43 9.46
N ARG A 142 25.03 28.19 8.28
CA ARG A 142 24.59 29.25 7.37
C ARG A 142 23.31 29.96 7.83
N GLY A 143 22.46 29.28 8.62
CA GLY A 143 21.22 29.84 9.16
C GLY A 143 20.11 28.83 9.40
N ALA A 144 19.06 29.28 10.04
CA ALA A 144 17.90 28.44 10.37
C ALA A 144 17.19 27.86 9.13
N ASP A 145 17.19 28.58 7.99
CA ASP A 145 16.62 28.12 6.73
C ASP A 145 17.44 27.00 6.07
N TYR A 146 18.75 26.96 6.31
CA TYR A 146 19.56 25.82 5.89
C TYR A 146 19.35 24.60 6.78
N LEU A 147 19.14 24.78 8.09
CA LEU A 147 18.74 23.67 8.95
C LEU A 147 17.34 23.15 8.57
N LEU A 148 16.41 24.03 8.20
CA LEU A 148 15.13 23.61 7.63
C LEU A 148 15.31 22.71 6.41
N HIS A 149 16.21 23.08 5.49
CA HIS A 149 16.55 22.24 4.34
C HIS A 149 17.06 20.86 4.79
N VAL A 150 18.03 20.80 5.71
CA VAL A 150 18.60 19.54 6.22
C VAL A 150 17.50 18.64 6.82
N ILE A 151 16.56 19.23 7.58
CA ILE A 151 15.43 18.49 8.15
C ILE A 151 14.53 17.94 7.04
N MET A 152 14.16 18.77 6.08
CA MET A 152 13.25 18.36 4.99
C MET A 152 13.89 17.33 4.07
N ASP A 153 15.18 17.46 3.77
CA ASP A 153 15.94 16.51 2.98
C ASP A 153 16.00 15.15 3.66
N TYR A 154 16.29 15.13 4.96
CA TYR A 154 16.26 13.91 5.75
C TYR A 154 14.86 13.22 5.72
N LEU A 155 13.76 14.00 5.83
CA LEU A 155 12.41 13.47 5.75
C LEU A 155 12.11 12.87 4.34
N VAL A 156 12.68 13.46 3.30
CA VAL A 156 12.54 12.98 1.92
C VAL A 156 13.35 11.72 1.68
N ASP A 157 14.53 11.60 2.28
CA ASP A 157 15.32 10.36 2.27
C ASP A 157 14.58 9.19 2.92
N GLN A 158 13.86 9.42 4.04
CA GLN A 158 13.01 8.40 4.65
C GLN A 158 11.86 7.96 3.72
N LYS A 159 11.33 8.87 2.90
CA LYS A 159 10.33 8.52 1.88
C LYS A 159 10.91 7.61 0.80
N PHE A 160 12.16 7.83 0.41
CA PHE A 160 12.85 6.97 -0.56
C PHE A 160 12.95 5.53 -0.05
N GLU A 161 13.35 5.32 1.21
CA GLU A 161 13.42 4.00 1.81
C GLU A 161 12.04 3.33 1.86
N THR A 162 11.01 4.08 2.25
CA THR A 162 9.62 3.60 2.31
C THR A 162 9.09 3.18 0.93
N ILE A 163 9.31 4.00 -0.10
CA ILE A 163 8.89 3.71 -1.47
C ILE A 163 9.66 2.50 -2.02
N GLY A 164 10.94 2.38 -1.69
CA GLY A 164 11.76 1.21 -2.02
C GLY A 164 11.20 -0.09 -1.43
N SER A 165 10.81 -0.08 -0.16
CA SER A 165 10.20 -1.24 0.51
C SER A 165 8.86 -1.64 -0.13
N LEU A 166 8.04 -0.66 -0.52
CA LEU A 166 6.79 -0.91 -1.23
C LEU A 166 7.03 -1.51 -2.63
N ARG A 167 8.04 -1.04 -3.35
CA ARG A 167 8.44 -1.62 -4.64
C ARG A 167 8.80 -3.09 -4.49
N ASP A 168 9.65 -3.41 -3.52
CA ASP A 168 10.08 -4.79 -3.28
C ASP A 168 8.90 -5.70 -2.95
N GLU A 169 7.88 -5.19 -2.24
CA GLU A 169 6.64 -5.93 -1.97
C GLU A 169 5.78 -6.10 -3.23
N ILE A 170 5.70 -5.09 -4.10
CA ILE A 170 5.00 -5.16 -5.38
C ILE A 170 5.63 -6.23 -6.29
N ASP A 171 6.95 -6.26 -6.38
CA ASP A 171 7.70 -7.24 -7.15
C ASP A 171 7.49 -8.67 -6.60
N ASN A 172 7.48 -8.84 -5.28
CA ASN A 172 7.16 -10.12 -4.63
C ASN A 172 5.74 -10.60 -4.94
N ILE A 173 4.77 -9.70 -5.00
CA ILE A 173 3.37 -10.01 -5.34
C ILE A 173 3.26 -10.49 -6.79
N GLU A 174 3.96 -9.87 -7.73
CA GLU A 174 4.01 -10.31 -9.11
C GLU A 174 4.48 -11.77 -9.20
N GLU A 175 5.58 -12.09 -8.52
CA GLU A 175 6.11 -13.45 -8.49
C GLU A 175 5.12 -14.46 -7.88
N GLN A 176 4.42 -14.10 -6.82
CA GLN A 176 3.39 -14.95 -6.19
C GLN A 176 2.21 -15.22 -7.13
N ILE A 177 1.71 -14.22 -7.86
CA ILE A 177 0.60 -14.38 -8.81
C ILE A 177 1.00 -15.36 -9.92
N ILE A 178 2.25 -15.26 -10.42
CA ILE A 178 2.75 -16.10 -11.51
C ILE A 178 3.02 -17.54 -11.03
N SER A 179 3.56 -17.71 -9.83
CA SER A 179 3.96 -19.02 -9.32
C SER A 179 2.79 -19.87 -8.84
N ASP A 180 1.91 -19.34 -8.00
CA ASP A 180 0.70 -20.05 -7.50
C ASP A 180 -0.43 -19.11 -7.15
N ILE A 181 -1.29 -18.85 -8.12
CA ILE A 181 -2.49 -18.04 -7.96
C ILE A 181 -3.47 -18.54 -6.87
N ALA A 182 -3.36 -19.80 -6.44
CA ALA A 182 -4.26 -20.35 -5.44
C ALA A 182 -3.91 -19.91 -4.01
N VAL A 183 -2.66 -19.53 -3.78
CA VAL A 183 -2.15 -19.08 -2.49
C VAL A 183 -2.21 -17.56 -2.38
N PHE A 184 -2.19 -16.88 -3.51
CA PHE A 184 -2.20 -15.42 -3.57
C PHE A 184 -3.49 -14.82 -2.98
N LYS A 185 -3.34 -13.73 -2.21
CA LYS A 185 -4.43 -12.99 -1.56
C LYS A 185 -4.64 -11.64 -2.25
N PRO A 186 -5.78 -11.42 -2.95
CA PRO A 186 -6.04 -10.13 -3.61
C PRO A 186 -6.10 -8.94 -2.66
N GLU A 187 -6.33 -9.19 -1.37
CA GLU A 187 -6.35 -8.19 -0.32
C GLU A 187 -5.00 -7.44 -0.20
N ASP A 188 -3.89 -8.12 -0.51
CA ASP A 188 -2.56 -7.53 -0.49
C ASP A 188 -2.40 -6.46 -1.56
N LEU A 189 -2.89 -6.68 -2.78
CA LEU A 189 -2.95 -5.65 -3.83
C LEU A 189 -3.79 -4.44 -3.40
N MET A 190 -4.93 -4.69 -2.74
CA MET A 190 -5.79 -3.61 -2.26
C MET A 190 -5.15 -2.82 -1.12
N ARG A 191 -4.36 -3.47 -0.25
CA ARG A 191 -3.59 -2.81 0.79
C ARG A 191 -2.53 -1.89 0.17
N LEU A 192 -1.69 -2.41 -0.72
CA LEU A 192 -0.66 -1.63 -1.41
C LEU A 192 -1.24 -0.45 -2.19
N ARG A 193 -2.36 -0.66 -2.88
CA ARG A 193 -3.06 0.42 -3.58
C ARG A 193 -3.46 1.54 -2.63
N ARG A 194 -3.97 1.21 -1.43
CA ARG A 194 -4.32 2.22 -0.40
C ARG A 194 -3.09 2.95 0.10
N HIS A 195 -1.98 2.24 0.34
CA HIS A 195 -0.72 2.86 0.76
C HIS A 195 -0.19 3.83 -0.30
N LEU A 196 -0.14 3.44 -1.56
CA LEU A 196 0.29 4.32 -2.65
C LEU A 196 -0.60 5.55 -2.81
N LEU A 197 -1.92 5.42 -2.60
CA LEU A 197 -2.83 6.57 -2.64
C LEU A 197 -2.57 7.54 -1.49
N LYS A 198 -2.27 7.06 -0.27
CA LYS A 198 -1.90 7.91 0.87
C LYS A 198 -0.59 8.65 0.61
N ILE A 199 0.45 7.94 0.16
CA ILE A 199 1.74 8.50 -0.20
C ILE A 199 1.59 9.57 -1.27
N ARG A 200 0.90 9.25 -2.36
CA ARG A 200 0.68 10.18 -3.46
C ARG A 200 -0.04 11.44 -3.02
N LYS A 201 -1.06 11.31 -2.17
CA LYS A 201 -1.78 12.45 -1.60
C LYS A 201 -0.81 13.36 -0.84
N SER A 202 0.00 12.82 0.06
CA SER A 202 0.98 13.58 0.82
C SER A 202 2.00 14.28 -0.08
N ILE A 203 2.66 13.55 -0.98
CA ILE A 203 3.67 14.10 -1.90
C ILE A 203 3.09 15.21 -2.76
N THR A 204 1.81 15.13 -3.17
CA THR A 204 1.17 16.20 -3.94
C THR A 204 1.19 17.53 -3.19
N TYR A 205 0.77 17.56 -1.93
CA TYR A 205 0.75 18.77 -1.11
C TYR A 205 2.17 19.23 -0.74
N GLU A 206 3.06 18.30 -0.44
CA GLU A 206 4.46 18.64 -0.13
C GLU A 206 5.17 19.30 -1.32
N ARG A 207 4.91 18.86 -2.56
CA ARG A 207 5.40 19.52 -3.76
C ARG A 207 4.87 20.95 -3.89
N GLU A 208 3.61 21.21 -3.51
CA GLU A 208 3.06 22.57 -3.51
C GLU A 208 3.79 23.47 -2.51
N ILE A 209 4.17 22.93 -1.33
CA ILE A 209 5.02 23.63 -0.35
C ILE A 209 6.34 24.06 -1.02
N LEU A 210 7.03 23.09 -1.66
CA LEU A 210 8.33 23.36 -2.32
C LEU A 210 8.17 24.34 -3.50
N VAL A 211 7.08 24.28 -4.26
CA VAL A 211 6.78 25.27 -5.31
C VAL A 211 6.67 26.67 -4.72
N LYS A 212 5.98 26.85 -3.58
CA LYS A 212 5.86 28.15 -2.90
C LYS A 212 7.24 28.65 -2.45
N ILE A 213 8.05 27.78 -1.83
CA ILE A 213 9.43 28.10 -1.40
C ILE A 213 10.28 28.50 -2.60
N CYS A 214 10.29 27.73 -3.67
CA CYS A 214 11.11 27.99 -4.87
C CYS A 214 10.70 29.26 -5.64
N ARG A 215 9.46 29.73 -5.48
CA ARG A 215 8.97 31.01 -6.03
C ARG A 215 9.40 32.24 -5.22
N LYS A 216 10.12 32.05 -4.12
CA LYS A 216 10.50 33.12 -3.18
C LYS A 216 9.33 33.75 -2.46
N ASP A 217 8.25 33.01 -2.29
CA ASP A 217 7.03 33.49 -1.63
C ASP A 217 7.06 33.25 -0.11
N SER A 218 8.23 32.87 0.47
CA SER A 218 8.41 32.67 1.90
C SER A 218 9.33 33.75 2.49
N ARG A 219 8.91 34.35 3.59
CA ARG A 219 9.56 35.51 4.21
C ARG A 219 10.89 35.18 4.91
N PHE A 220 11.01 33.98 5.46
CA PHE A 220 12.14 33.59 6.30
C PHE A 220 13.13 32.66 5.59
N ILE A 221 12.87 32.31 4.35
CA ILE A 221 13.79 31.50 3.51
C ILE A 221 14.60 32.44 2.62
N THR A 222 15.92 32.32 2.69
CA THR A 222 16.82 33.22 1.93
C THR A 222 16.94 32.76 0.46
N GLU A 223 17.23 33.70 -0.44
CA GLU A 223 17.45 33.38 -1.86
C GLU A 223 18.60 32.37 -2.07
N LYS A 224 19.54 32.31 -1.15
CA LYS A 224 20.72 31.44 -1.26
C LYS A 224 20.36 29.96 -0.98
N SER A 225 19.40 29.70 -0.08
CA SER A 225 18.95 28.33 0.25
C SER A 225 17.94 27.76 -0.76
N ILE A 226 17.37 28.57 -1.65
CA ILE A 226 16.35 28.11 -2.62
C ILE A 226 16.87 27.00 -3.55
N TYR A 227 18.16 27.02 -3.89
CA TYR A 227 18.74 25.98 -4.76
C TYR A 227 18.68 24.60 -4.11
N GLU A 228 18.90 24.54 -2.80
CA GLU A 228 18.82 23.32 -2.01
C GLU A 228 17.37 22.78 -1.97
N PHE A 229 16.38 23.65 -1.74
CA PHE A 229 14.96 23.27 -1.77
C PHE A 229 14.46 22.82 -3.14
N ARG A 230 15.11 23.26 -4.23
CA ARG A 230 14.79 22.79 -5.57
C ARG A 230 15.17 21.32 -5.76
N ASP A 231 16.26 20.88 -5.17
CA ASP A 231 16.69 19.47 -5.19
C ASP A 231 15.66 18.60 -4.49
N ILE A 232 15.17 19.02 -3.31
CA ILE A 232 14.06 18.34 -2.61
C ILE A 232 12.79 18.25 -3.50
N TYR A 233 12.47 19.34 -4.22
CA TYR A 233 11.33 19.34 -5.15
C TYR A 233 11.51 18.32 -6.27
N ASP A 234 12.70 18.21 -6.82
CA ASP A 234 13.00 17.26 -7.90
C ASP A 234 12.90 15.81 -7.40
N HIS A 235 13.39 15.52 -6.18
CA HIS A 235 13.20 14.21 -5.53
C HIS A 235 11.73 13.87 -5.30
N LEU A 236 10.93 14.78 -4.74
CA LEU A 236 9.49 14.56 -4.56
C LEU A 236 8.74 14.39 -5.89
N SER A 237 9.18 15.09 -6.95
CA SER A 237 8.60 14.94 -8.28
C SER A 237 8.88 13.55 -8.86
N LYS A 238 10.08 13.03 -8.67
CA LYS A 238 10.44 11.67 -9.05
C LYS A 238 9.59 10.63 -8.29
N PHE A 239 9.44 10.79 -6.98
CA PHE A 239 8.61 9.88 -6.15
C PHE A 239 7.14 9.92 -6.56
N PHE A 240 6.62 11.09 -6.92
CA PHE A 240 5.27 11.22 -7.43
C PHE A 240 5.06 10.40 -8.72
N GLU A 241 6.00 10.46 -9.67
CA GLU A 241 5.98 9.68 -10.91
C GLU A 241 6.10 8.17 -10.63
N GLU A 242 7.00 7.77 -9.73
CA GLU A 242 7.16 6.37 -9.33
C GLU A 242 5.87 5.81 -8.70
N THR A 243 5.20 6.57 -7.83
CA THR A 243 3.92 6.12 -7.22
C THR A 243 2.81 5.94 -8.26
N ASP A 244 2.79 6.73 -9.34
CA ASP A 244 1.85 6.55 -10.44
C ASP A 244 2.15 5.26 -11.23
N ILE A 245 3.41 4.98 -11.52
CA ILE A 245 3.84 3.73 -12.18
C ILE A 245 3.42 2.51 -11.34
N TYR A 246 3.72 2.51 -10.05
CA TYR A 246 3.35 1.40 -9.16
C TYR A 246 1.83 1.20 -9.07
N ARG A 247 1.06 2.27 -9.10
CA ARG A 247 -0.40 2.19 -9.11
C ARG A 247 -0.94 1.55 -10.39
N GLU A 248 -0.33 1.84 -11.55
CA GLU A 248 -0.66 1.19 -12.82
C GLU A 248 -0.26 -0.29 -12.81
N MET A 249 0.92 -0.62 -12.26
CA MET A 249 1.36 -2.01 -12.08
C MET A 249 0.37 -2.82 -11.24
N ILE A 250 -0.07 -2.29 -10.08
CA ILE A 250 -1.07 -2.96 -9.23
C ILE A 250 -2.39 -3.18 -9.98
N SER A 251 -2.82 -2.22 -10.81
CA SER A 251 -4.03 -2.38 -11.64
C SER A 251 -3.85 -3.50 -12.67
N SER A 252 -2.69 -3.57 -13.32
CA SER A 252 -2.35 -4.63 -14.28
C SER A 252 -2.27 -6.00 -13.61
N PHE A 253 -1.72 -6.08 -12.40
CA PHE A 253 -1.65 -7.32 -11.62
C PHE A 253 -3.05 -7.82 -11.22
N MET A 254 -3.96 -6.91 -10.90
CA MET A 254 -5.35 -7.28 -10.63
C MET A 254 -6.04 -7.86 -11.88
N GLU A 255 -5.82 -7.27 -13.04
CA GLU A 255 -6.35 -7.80 -14.31
C GLU A 255 -5.74 -9.17 -14.65
N MET A 256 -4.44 -9.32 -14.47
CA MET A 256 -3.74 -10.60 -14.65
C MET A 256 -4.30 -11.67 -13.70
N TYR A 257 -4.49 -11.36 -12.42
CA TYR A 257 -5.09 -12.26 -11.44
C TYR A 257 -6.49 -12.71 -11.88
N LEU A 258 -7.36 -11.78 -12.27
CA LEU A 258 -8.72 -12.09 -12.73
C LEU A 258 -8.70 -12.98 -13.98
N SER A 259 -7.82 -12.68 -14.93
CA SER A 259 -7.66 -13.48 -16.15
C SER A 259 -7.22 -14.92 -15.84
N MET A 260 -6.22 -15.09 -14.98
CA MET A 260 -5.73 -16.41 -14.57
C MET A 260 -6.79 -17.20 -13.78
N MET A 261 -7.56 -16.53 -12.90
CA MET A 261 -8.68 -17.15 -12.19
C MET A 261 -9.78 -17.61 -13.13
N ASN A 262 -10.14 -16.80 -14.13
CA ASN A 262 -11.11 -17.18 -15.16
C ASN A 262 -10.64 -18.39 -15.97
N ASN A 263 -9.36 -18.42 -16.37
CA ASN A 263 -8.76 -19.59 -17.01
C ASN A 263 -8.85 -20.85 -16.14
N ARG A 264 -8.52 -20.74 -14.86
CA ARG A 264 -8.62 -21.86 -13.90
C ARG A 264 -10.06 -22.35 -13.75
N MET A 265 -11.04 -21.43 -13.62
CA MET A 265 -12.45 -21.79 -13.56
C MET A 265 -12.92 -22.49 -14.85
N THR A 266 -12.48 -22.01 -16.01
CA THR A 266 -12.79 -22.63 -17.31
C THR A 266 -12.18 -24.05 -17.38
N MET A 267 -10.95 -24.25 -16.95
CA MET A 267 -10.33 -25.59 -16.89
C MET A 267 -11.10 -26.52 -15.96
N LEU A 268 -11.51 -26.07 -14.77
CA LEU A 268 -12.32 -26.84 -13.82
C LEU A 268 -13.69 -27.19 -14.41
N SER A 269 -14.38 -26.20 -15.02
CA SER A 269 -15.64 -26.42 -15.70
C SER A 269 -15.52 -27.45 -16.82
N ASN A 270 -14.49 -27.36 -17.65
CA ASN A 270 -14.21 -28.32 -18.71
C ASN A 270 -13.91 -29.72 -18.16
N ARG A 271 -13.24 -29.83 -17.02
CA ARG A 271 -13.02 -31.11 -16.35
C ARG A 271 -14.31 -31.69 -15.82
N THR A 272 -15.13 -30.89 -15.16
CA THR A 272 -16.45 -31.30 -14.64
C THR A 272 -17.36 -31.73 -15.77
N ASN A 273 -17.45 -30.96 -16.84
CA ASN A 273 -18.24 -31.31 -18.04
C ASN A 273 -17.79 -32.65 -18.65
N ARG A 274 -16.48 -32.93 -18.70
CA ARG A 274 -15.98 -34.25 -19.14
C ARG A 274 -16.42 -35.39 -18.24
N ILE A 275 -16.42 -35.19 -16.94
CA ILE A 275 -16.89 -36.21 -15.97
C ILE A 275 -18.40 -36.43 -16.12
N VAL A 276 -19.19 -35.37 -16.16
CA VAL A 276 -20.65 -35.43 -16.37
C VAL A 276 -20.98 -36.13 -17.69
N ARG A 277 -20.28 -35.77 -18.78
CA ARG A 277 -20.46 -36.44 -20.07
C ARG A 277 -20.19 -37.93 -20.02
N ARG A 278 -19.11 -38.37 -19.35
CA ARG A 278 -18.81 -39.80 -19.17
C ARG A 278 -19.92 -40.51 -18.37
N LEU A 279 -20.39 -39.86 -17.30
CA LEU A 279 -21.49 -40.42 -16.46
C LEU A 279 -22.77 -40.54 -17.27
N THR A 280 -23.11 -39.48 -18.05
CA THR A 280 -24.31 -39.47 -18.90
C THR A 280 -24.24 -40.58 -19.98
N MET A 281 -23.06 -40.77 -20.62
CA MET A 281 -22.88 -41.88 -21.58
C MET A 281 -23.13 -43.22 -20.96
N ILE A 282 -22.54 -43.49 -19.78
CA ILE A 282 -22.74 -44.74 -19.05
C ILE A 282 -24.22 -44.90 -18.73
N THR A 283 -24.86 -43.91 -18.14
CA THR A 283 -26.28 -43.99 -17.72
C THR A 283 -27.20 -44.19 -18.91
N THR A 284 -27.01 -43.49 -20.02
CA THR A 284 -27.85 -43.58 -21.22
C THR A 284 -27.73 -44.94 -21.90
N ILE A 285 -26.57 -45.60 -21.82
CA ILE A 285 -26.36 -46.93 -22.37
C ILE A 285 -26.95 -47.98 -21.43
N PHE A 286 -26.69 -47.89 -20.13
CA PHE A 286 -27.08 -48.94 -19.18
C PHE A 286 -28.54 -48.86 -18.71
N MET A 287 -29.16 -47.65 -18.67
CA MET A 287 -30.54 -47.51 -18.20
C MET A 287 -31.54 -48.32 -19.03
N PRO A 288 -31.59 -48.25 -20.38
CA PRO A 288 -32.49 -49.09 -21.17
C PRO A 288 -32.14 -50.57 -21.06
N MET A 289 -30.87 -50.92 -20.95
CA MET A 289 -30.45 -52.33 -20.74
C MET A 289 -30.90 -52.85 -19.40
N THR A 290 -30.83 -52.08 -18.34
CA THR A 290 -31.29 -52.46 -17.00
C THR A 290 -32.81 -52.64 -16.98
N LEU A 291 -33.55 -51.75 -17.65
CA LEU A 291 -35.01 -51.88 -17.77
C LEU A 291 -35.38 -53.15 -18.51
N LEU A 292 -34.76 -53.44 -19.65
CA LEU A 292 -35.00 -54.68 -20.42
C LEU A 292 -34.63 -55.92 -19.61
N SER A 293 -33.50 -55.91 -18.92
CA SER A 293 -33.07 -57.00 -18.05
C SER A 293 -34.06 -57.23 -16.89
N GLY A 294 -34.62 -56.14 -16.32
CA GLY A 294 -35.67 -56.24 -15.29
C GLY A 294 -36.94 -56.89 -15.83
N ILE A 295 -37.40 -56.45 -16.99
CA ILE A 295 -38.59 -57.05 -17.66
C ILE A 295 -38.33 -58.53 -18.01
N GLY A 296 -37.18 -58.83 -18.63
CA GLY A 296 -36.83 -60.22 -19.00
C GLY A 296 -36.58 -61.14 -17.83
N GLY A 297 -36.35 -60.59 -16.62
CA GLY A 297 -36.20 -61.37 -15.35
C GLY A 297 -37.56 -61.69 -14.64
N MET A 298 -38.65 -61.14 -15.11
CA MET A 298 -39.94 -61.35 -14.52
C MET A 298 -40.50 -62.75 -14.90
N SER A 299 -41.18 -63.39 -13.98
CA SER A 299 -41.76 -64.76 -14.15
C SER A 299 -42.79 -64.85 -15.27
N GLU A 300 -43.51 -63.74 -15.54
CA GLU A 300 -44.47 -63.63 -16.65
C GLU A 300 -43.78 -63.76 -18.03
N TRP A 301 -42.58 -63.25 -18.19
CA TRP A 301 -41.83 -63.38 -19.45
C TRP A 301 -41.44 -64.83 -19.75
N SER A 302 -41.01 -65.57 -18.72
CA SER A 302 -40.67 -66.98 -18.87
C SER A 302 -41.93 -67.83 -19.16
N MET A 303 -43.11 -67.45 -18.62
CA MET A 303 -44.39 -68.12 -18.92
C MET A 303 -44.83 -67.84 -20.38
N MET A 304 -44.62 -66.66 -20.94
CA MET A 304 -44.96 -66.34 -22.30
C MET A 304 -44.05 -66.99 -23.35
N THR A 305 -42.79 -67.25 -23.06
CA THR A 305 -41.86 -67.92 -23.95
C THR A 305 -41.85 -69.45 -23.86
N GLY A 306 -42.41 -69.98 -22.82
CA GLY A 306 -42.49 -71.41 -22.54
C GLY A 306 -41.13 -72.06 -22.11
N PRO A 307 -41.18 -73.05 -21.21
CA PRO A 307 -39.98 -73.64 -20.62
C PRO A 307 -39.11 -74.42 -21.65
N GLU A 308 -39.68 -74.80 -22.79
CA GLU A 308 -38.94 -75.54 -23.82
C GLU A 308 -38.11 -74.59 -24.77
N ASN A 309 -38.44 -73.34 -24.90
CA ASN A 309 -37.87 -72.41 -25.86
C ASN A 309 -36.70 -71.54 -25.32
N TRP A 310 -36.28 -71.82 -24.09
CA TRP A 310 -35.25 -71.00 -23.41
C TRP A 310 -33.92 -70.92 -24.21
N LYS A 311 -33.56 -71.99 -24.94
CA LYS A 311 -32.34 -72.08 -25.74
C LYS A 311 -32.35 -71.14 -26.94
N ILE A 312 -33.49 -70.63 -27.39
CA ILE A 312 -33.64 -69.66 -28.46
C ILE A 312 -33.97 -68.29 -27.88
N ALA A 313 -34.84 -68.24 -26.85
CA ALA A 313 -35.27 -66.94 -26.28
C ALA A 313 -34.14 -66.19 -25.59
N TYR A 314 -33.25 -66.87 -24.87
CA TYR A 314 -32.16 -66.24 -24.13
C TYR A 314 -31.08 -65.66 -25.06
N PRO A 315 -30.55 -66.35 -26.10
CA PRO A 315 -29.67 -65.74 -27.06
C PRO A 315 -30.28 -64.55 -27.83
N LEU A 316 -31.56 -64.67 -28.23
CA LEU A 316 -32.28 -63.62 -28.92
C LEU A 316 -32.42 -62.35 -28.01
N PHE A 317 -32.74 -62.54 -26.75
CA PHE A 317 -32.77 -61.43 -25.77
C PHE A 317 -31.38 -60.76 -25.60
N LEU A 318 -30.30 -61.53 -25.52
CA LEU A 318 -28.94 -60.96 -25.44
C LEU A 318 -28.57 -60.21 -26.72
N VAL A 319 -28.94 -60.68 -27.90
CA VAL A 319 -28.73 -59.98 -29.16
C VAL A 319 -29.53 -58.68 -29.18
N MET A 320 -30.78 -58.65 -28.72
CA MET A 320 -31.62 -57.49 -28.62
C MET A 320 -30.98 -56.43 -27.64
N MET A 321 -30.50 -56.89 -26.48
CA MET A 321 -29.75 -56.05 -25.54
C MET A 321 -28.49 -55.42 -26.18
N MET A 322 -27.73 -56.19 -26.93
CA MET A 322 -26.57 -55.69 -27.65
C MET A 322 -26.96 -54.62 -28.70
N VAL A 323 -28.00 -54.85 -29.45
CA VAL A 323 -28.51 -53.89 -30.48
C VAL A 323 -28.96 -52.60 -29.84
N VAL A 324 -29.71 -52.65 -28.71
CA VAL A 324 -30.12 -51.47 -27.94
C VAL A 324 -28.92 -50.71 -27.39
N GLY A 325 -27.94 -51.41 -26.79
CA GLY A 325 -26.73 -50.81 -26.26
C GLY A 325 -25.88 -50.13 -27.35
N ALA A 326 -25.68 -50.83 -28.48
CA ALA A 326 -24.97 -50.28 -29.64
C ALA A 326 -25.72 -49.07 -30.27
N GLY A 327 -27.05 -49.15 -30.39
CA GLY A 327 -27.88 -48.07 -30.89
C GLY A 327 -27.82 -46.84 -30.01
N SER A 328 -27.90 -46.99 -28.68
CA SER A 328 -27.73 -45.90 -27.71
C SER A 328 -26.37 -45.26 -27.82
N TYR A 329 -25.32 -46.06 -27.96
CA TYR A 329 -23.96 -45.54 -28.17
C TYR A 329 -23.81 -44.74 -29.47
N PHE A 330 -24.35 -45.24 -30.60
CA PHE A 330 -24.28 -44.54 -31.90
C PHE A 330 -25.10 -43.26 -31.91
N ILE A 331 -26.26 -43.21 -31.29
CA ILE A 331 -27.09 -42.02 -31.15
C ILE A 331 -26.32 -40.95 -30.37
N LEU A 332 -25.77 -41.30 -29.20
CA LEU A 332 -24.98 -40.38 -28.40
C LEU A 332 -23.77 -39.84 -29.15
N LYS A 333 -23.00 -40.71 -29.85
CA LYS A 333 -21.86 -40.30 -30.64
C LYS A 333 -22.25 -39.34 -31.80
N ARG A 334 -23.43 -39.53 -32.38
CA ARG A 334 -23.94 -38.68 -33.45
C ARG A 334 -24.36 -37.28 -32.91
N LEU A 335 -24.99 -37.22 -31.77
CA LEU A 335 -25.33 -35.95 -31.07
C LEU A 335 -24.08 -35.18 -30.69
N GLU A 336 -23.07 -35.85 -30.15
CA GLU A 336 -21.77 -35.21 -29.80
C GLU A 336 -21.04 -34.64 -31.03
N SER A 337 -21.16 -35.27 -32.18
CA SER A 337 -20.52 -34.78 -33.42
C SER A 337 -21.27 -33.59 -34.04
N GLY A 338 -22.57 -33.41 -33.73
CA GLY A 338 -23.34 -32.24 -34.09
C GLY A 338 -22.95 -31.00 -33.35
N ASP A 339 -22.82 -31.08 -31.99
CA ASP A 339 -22.42 -29.99 -31.11
C ASP A 339 -21.00 -29.45 -31.40
N ARG A 340 -20.10 -30.28 -31.92
CA ARG A 340 -18.75 -29.83 -32.33
C ARG A 340 -18.72 -28.94 -33.56
N LYS A 341 -19.73 -29.06 -34.43
CA LYS A 341 -19.80 -28.29 -35.71
C LYS A 341 -20.45 -26.91 -35.51
N GLU A 342 -21.15 -26.67 -34.40
CA GLU A 342 -21.76 -25.37 -34.12
C GLU A 342 -20.81 -24.42 -33.31
N ILE A 343 -19.66 -24.94 -32.84
CA ILE A 343 -18.68 -24.17 -32.02
C ILE A 343 -17.42 -23.79 -32.84
N GLU A 344 -17.24 -24.30 -34.09
CA GLU A 344 -16.24 -23.85 -35.05
C GLU A 344 -16.86 -22.81 -36.01
#